data_4bebeffd5362d0f50247d074453e4415
#
_entry.id   4bebeffd5362d0f50247d074453e4415
#
_cell.length_a   1.000
_cell.length_b   1.000
_cell.length_c   1.000
_cell.angle_alpha   90.00
_cell.angle_beta   90.00
_cell.angle_gamma   90.00
#
_symmetry.space_group_name_H-M   'P 1'
#
loop_
_entity.id
_entity.type
_entity.pdbx_description
1 polymer ?
#
loop_
_entity_poly.entity_id
_entity_poly.type
_entity_poly.pdbx_seq_one_letter_code
_entity_poly.pdbx_strand_id
1 'polypeptide(L)'
;MYDGKPIQIHSGEMHYSRVPAPYWHHRLKMMKAMGLNAVATYVFWNFHETAPGKWDWTTDNHNLKGFLKAASDEGMMVILRPGPYACGEWEFGGYPWWLQKVKGMEIRTYNKPFLDSCRVYINQLAAQVKDFQVTNGGPIVMVQAENEFGSYVDQRKDIPLEAHRKYSAAIRQMLLDGGFNIPMFTSDGSWLFKGGTIEGALPTANGEDNVDNLKKTVNQYHGGVGPYMVAEFYPGWLDHWNEPFQKVSADRVAKQTKKYLDAGVSFNFYMAHGGTNFGFTSGANYTNARNIQPDITSYDYDAPISEAGWVTPKFDAVRSVIKQSVKYAVPAVPQRIPVITPIIKLQNTVGLFDIIESENPVESDTLLTFEDMNQGNGYMLYRRRFNQPISGMMHVPGIADFATVYVNGEKVGELNRLTGKDSLQVSVPFNSTLDILVENLGRINYGARINSNLKGITEPITINDNEITGNWQIYGVPMDKMPVMPKMRSPYVKGQPTLYFGTFELDKVGDTFLDMEKWGKGIVFVNGVNLGRYWKVGPQQTLYLPGCYLHKGQNTVVVFEQLNDEKQTELVGVDTPVLDRLVKE
;
A
#
# COMPACT_ATOMS: atom_id res chain seq x y z
N MET A 1 -8.45 -30.07 -10.73
CA MET A 1 -7.64 -31.07 -11.45
C MET A 1 -6.48 -30.35 -12.10
N TYR A 2 -5.25 -30.80 -11.90
CA TYR A 2 -4.04 -30.33 -12.55
C TYR A 2 -3.39 -31.53 -13.26
N ASP A 3 -3.16 -31.45 -14.56
CA ASP A 3 -2.73 -32.58 -15.40
C ASP A 3 -3.56 -33.85 -15.19
N GLY A 4 -4.88 -33.71 -15.14
CA GLY A 4 -5.84 -34.80 -14.94
C GLY A 4 -5.85 -35.40 -13.54
N LYS A 5 -5.07 -34.92 -12.58
CA LYS A 5 -5.01 -35.40 -11.19
C LYS A 5 -5.64 -34.41 -10.23
N PRO A 6 -6.32 -34.88 -9.17
CA PRO A 6 -6.75 -34.01 -8.08
C PRO A 6 -5.55 -33.33 -7.42
N ILE A 7 -5.68 -32.03 -7.18
CA ILE A 7 -4.65 -31.25 -6.47
C ILE A 7 -5.31 -30.42 -5.38
N GLN A 8 -4.67 -30.33 -4.22
CA GLN A 8 -4.95 -29.36 -3.19
C GLN A 8 -3.94 -28.22 -3.31
N ILE A 9 -4.41 -26.99 -3.40
CA ILE A 9 -3.55 -25.81 -3.52
C ILE A 9 -3.22 -25.31 -2.12
N HIS A 10 -1.94 -25.27 -1.79
CA HIS A 10 -1.37 -24.69 -0.60
C HIS A 10 -0.64 -23.43 -1.03
N SER A 11 -1.34 -22.31 -1.07
CA SER A 11 -0.83 -21.03 -1.59
C SER A 11 -0.43 -20.08 -0.47
N GLY A 12 0.41 -19.15 -0.83
CA GLY A 12 0.68 -17.96 -0.01
C GLY A 12 0.70 -16.71 -0.87
N GLU A 13 0.14 -15.64 -0.32
CA GLU A 13 0.16 -14.34 -0.99
C GLU A 13 1.49 -13.65 -0.78
N MET A 14 2.06 -13.15 -1.87
CA MET A 14 3.20 -12.25 -1.92
C MET A 14 3.00 -11.28 -3.09
N HIS A 15 2.93 -10.00 -2.80
CA HIS A 15 2.80 -8.99 -3.84
C HIS A 15 4.19 -8.64 -4.39
N TYR A 16 4.44 -8.97 -5.66
CA TYR A 16 5.74 -8.69 -6.30
C TYR A 16 6.10 -7.19 -6.27
N SER A 17 5.10 -6.31 -6.24
CA SER A 17 5.28 -4.86 -6.13
C SER A 17 5.88 -4.41 -4.77
N ARG A 18 5.69 -5.21 -3.71
CA ARG A 18 6.18 -4.96 -2.35
C ARG A 18 7.52 -5.60 -2.04
N VAL A 19 8.09 -6.34 -2.99
CA VAL A 19 9.35 -7.07 -2.82
C VAL A 19 10.31 -6.68 -3.95
N PRO A 20 11.54 -6.24 -3.66
CA PRO A 20 12.50 -5.93 -4.71
C PRO A 20 12.68 -7.09 -5.67
N ALA A 21 12.69 -6.83 -6.97
CA ALA A 21 12.81 -7.87 -8.01
C ALA A 21 14.01 -8.82 -7.80
N PRO A 22 15.21 -8.37 -7.39
CA PRO A 22 16.32 -9.26 -7.07
C PRO A 22 16.04 -10.26 -5.94
N TYR A 23 15.00 -10.03 -5.11
CA TYR A 23 14.65 -10.89 -3.98
C TYR A 23 13.51 -11.86 -4.28
N TRP A 24 12.84 -11.79 -5.43
CA TRP A 24 11.70 -12.66 -5.74
C TRP A 24 12.03 -14.15 -5.64
N HIS A 25 13.14 -14.60 -6.25
CA HIS A 25 13.57 -15.99 -6.15
C HIS A 25 13.80 -16.44 -4.69
N HIS A 26 14.44 -15.59 -3.87
CA HIS A 26 14.65 -15.90 -2.46
C HIS A 26 13.32 -16.08 -1.72
N ARG A 27 12.37 -15.15 -1.88
CA ARG A 27 11.06 -15.21 -1.22
C ARG A 27 10.22 -16.40 -1.68
N LEU A 28 10.22 -16.69 -2.98
CA LEU A 28 9.56 -17.88 -3.54
C LEU A 28 10.15 -19.18 -2.99
N LYS A 29 11.48 -19.28 -2.86
CA LYS A 29 12.15 -20.41 -2.20
C LYS A 29 11.76 -20.52 -0.72
N MET A 30 11.61 -19.42 -0.01
CA MET A 30 11.11 -19.41 1.37
C MET A 30 9.68 -19.99 1.44
N MET A 31 8.80 -19.59 0.53
CA MET A 31 7.42 -20.11 0.45
C MET A 31 7.40 -21.61 0.16
N LYS A 32 8.22 -22.08 -0.77
CA LYS A 32 8.40 -23.53 -1.02
C LYS A 32 8.95 -24.26 0.20
N ALA A 33 9.93 -23.66 0.89
CA ALA A 33 10.48 -24.21 2.12
C ALA A 33 9.44 -24.26 3.25
N MET A 34 8.43 -23.40 3.26
CA MET A 34 7.29 -23.48 4.17
C MET A 34 6.34 -24.64 3.82
N GLY A 35 6.46 -25.20 2.60
CA GLY A 35 5.65 -26.31 2.10
C GLY A 35 4.56 -25.88 1.11
N LEU A 36 4.58 -24.65 0.63
CA LEU A 36 3.60 -24.15 -0.34
C LEU A 36 3.90 -24.65 -1.75
N ASN A 37 2.87 -24.82 -2.57
CA ASN A 37 2.94 -25.22 -3.97
C ASN A 37 2.46 -24.15 -4.94
N ALA A 38 1.93 -23.04 -4.42
CA ALA A 38 1.46 -21.91 -5.21
C ALA A 38 1.79 -20.58 -4.54
N VAL A 39 1.91 -19.53 -5.33
CA VAL A 39 1.96 -18.14 -4.89
C VAL A 39 0.76 -17.39 -5.46
N ALA A 40 0.08 -16.60 -4.64
CA ALA A 40 -0.92 -15.66 -5.10
C ALA A 40 -0.34 -14.24 -5.12
N THR A 41 -0.78 -13.42 -6.05
CA THR A 41 -0.37 -12.01 -6.11
C THR A 41 -1.46 -11.13 -6.70
N TYR A 42 -1.65 -9.95 -6.10
CA TYR A 42 -2.37 -8.87 -6.77
C TYR A 42 -1.54 -8.27 -7.90
N VAL A 43 -2.25 -7.70 -8.88
CA VAL A 43 -1.70 -6.76 -9.85
C VAL A 43 -2.38 -5.42 -9.61
N PHE A 44 -1.66 -4.46 -9.06
CA PHE A 44 -2.20 -3.13 -8.78
C PHE A 44 -2.17 -2.27 -10.04
N TRP A 45 -3.31 -1.77 -10.45
CA TRP A 45 -3.44 -0.98 -11.67
C TRP A 45 -2.57 0.29 -11.63
N ASN A 46 -2.64 1.07 -10.53
CA ASN A 46 -1.85 2.29 -10.36
C ASN A 46 -0.34 2.06 -10.22
N PHE A 47 0.08 0.82 -9.99
CA PHE A 47 1.50 0.46 -10.00
C PHE A 47 2.03 0.40 -11.44
N HIS A 48 1.24 -0.08 -12.38
CA HIS A 48 1.63 -0.24 -13.78
C HIS A 48 1.27 0.96 -14.66
N GLU A 49 0.12 1.58 -14.47
CA GLU A 49 -0.20 2.86 -15.10
C GLU A 49 0.35 3.99 -14.24
N THR A 50 1.58 4.43 -14.53
CA THR A 50 2.33 5.41 -13.73
C THR A 50 1.89 6.85 -13.95
N ALA A 51 1.21 7.12 -15.08
CA ALA A 51 0.51 8.35 -15.40
C ALA A 51 -0.57 8.03 -16.44
N PRO A 52 -1.58 8.87 -16.66
CA PRO A 52 -2.66 8.61 -17.61
C PRO A 52 -2.15 8.13 -18.97
N GLY A 53 -2.46 6.87 -19.33
CA GLY A 53 -2.03 6.22 -20.55
C GLY A 53 -0.56 5.82 -20.65
N LYS A 54 0.23 6.00 -19.57
CA LYS A 54 1.65 5.60 -19.52
C LYS A 54 1.80 4.34 -18.67
N TRP A 55 2.19 3.26 -19.31
CA TRP A 55 2.31 1.95 -18.72
C TRP A 55 3.76 1.52 -18.56
N ASP A 56 4.09 0.97 -17.38
CA ASP A 56 5.35 0.29 -17.13
C ASP A 56 5.09 -1.18 -16.72
N TRP A 57 5.61 -2.10 -17.51
CA TRP A 57 5.50 -3.54 -17.33
C TRP A 57 6.89 -4.22 -17.31
N THR A 58 7.97 -3.45 -17.29
CA THR A 58 9.30 -3.97 -17.59
C THR A 58 10.41 -3.55 -16.62
N THR A 59 10.26 -2.39 -15.96
CA THR A 59 11.35 -1.90 -15.10
C THR A 59 11.24 -2.44 -13.68
N ASP A 60 12.33 -2.89 -13.11
CA ASP A 60 12.45 -3.34 -11.72
C ASP A 60 11.24 -4.18 -11.26
N ASN A 61 10.56 -3.74 -10.21
CA ASN A 61 9.39 -4.41 -9.64
C ASN A 61 8.15 -4.36 -10.56
N HIS A 62 8.10 -3.49 -11.59
CA HIS A 62 7.01 -3.46 -12.58
C HIS A 62 7.07 -4.64 -13.56
N ASN A 63 8.16 -5.41 -13.57
CA ASN A 63 8.35 -6.56 -14.49
C ASN A 63 7.52 -7.77 -14.07
N LEU A 64 6.19 -7.71 -14.29
CA LEU A 64 5.27 -8.82 -13.97
C LEU A 64 5.67 -10.12 -14.67
N LYS A 65 6.08 -10.07 -15.95
CA LYS A 65 6.56 -11.27 -16.66
C LYS A 65 7.78 -11.90 -15.99
N GLY A 66 8.70 -11.06 -15.50
CA GLY A 66 9.86 -11.50 -14.73
C GLY A 66 9.46 -12.22 -13.44
N PHE A 67 8.45 -11.70 -12.72
CA PHE A 67 7.92 -12.37 -11.53
C PHE A 67 7.25 -13.72 -11.85
N LEU A 68 6.42 -13.77 -12.90
CA LEU A 68 5.78 -15.01 -13.34
C LEU A 68 6.82 -16.06 -13.76
N LYS A 69 7.88 -15.61 -14.45
CA LYS A 69 9.00 -16.49 -14.79
C LYS A 69 9.73 -16.99 -13.54
N ALA A 70 10.01 -16.12 -12.56
CA ALA A 70 10.63 -16.52 -11.31
C ALA A 70 9.79 -17.57 -10.56
N ALA A 71 8.46 -17.40 -10.50
CA ALA A 71 7.56 -18.39 -9.91
C ALA A 71 7.62 -19.73 -10.66
N SER A 72 7.63 -19.70 -11.99
CA SER A 72 7.77 -20.90 -12.84
C SER A 72 9.12 -21.59 -12.64
N ASP A 73 10.22 -20.83 -12.60
CA ASP A 73 11.58 -21.35 -12.40
C ASP A 73 11.72 -22.04 -11.02
N GLU A 74 11.02 -21.53 -10.01
CA GLU A 74 10.94 -22.16 -8.68
C GLU A 74 9.90 -23.29 -8.63
N GLY A 75 9.20 -23.60 -9.73
CA GLY A 75 8.18 -24.65 -9.81
C GLY A 75 6.97 -24.38 -8.93
N MET A 76 6.53 -23.12 -8.85
CA MET A 76 5.32 -22.71 -8.16
C MET A 76 4.20 -22.38 -9.14
N MET A 77 3.00 -22.84 -8.86
CA MET A 77 1.77 -22.36 -9.50
C MET A 77 1.53 -20.90 -9.10
N VAL A 78 0.81 -20.16 -9.96
CA VAL A 78 0.43 -18.77 -9.68
C VAL A 78 -1.08 -18.63 -9.67
N ILE A 79 -1.61 -18.00 -8.63
CA ILE A 79 -2.98 -17.48 -8.56
C ILE A 79 -2.91 -15.99 -8.83
N LEU A 80 -3.45 -15.57 -9.98
CA LEU A 80 -3.42 -14.17 -10.37
C LEU A 80 -4.66 -13.44 -9.86
N ARG A 81 -4.46 -12.31 -9.20
CA ARG A 81 -5.52 -11.47 -8.63
C ARG A 81 -5.48 -10.07 -9.26
N PRO A 82 -6.02 -9.89 -10.48
CA PRO A 82 -5.84 -8.66 -11.25
C PRO A 82 -6.78 -7.52 -10.85
N GLY A 83 -7.79 -7.78 -10.07
CA GLY A 83 -8.79 -6.79 -9.72
C GLY A 83 -9.90 -6.64 -10.79
N PRO A 84 -10.17 -5.40 -11.26
CA PRO A 84 -9.38 -4.15 -11.19
C PRO A 84 -9.26 -3.48 -9.82
N TYR A 85 -10.14 -3.84 -8.86
CA TYR A 85 -9.99 -3.48 -7.46
C TYR A 85 -9.24 -4.58 -6.71
N ALA A 86 -8.22 -4.21 -5.96
CA ALA A 86 -7.41 -5.14 -5.20
C ALA A 86 -7.56 -4.99 -3.69
N CYS A 87 -7.82 -3.82 -3.13
CA CYS A 87 -7.69 -3.50 -1.71
C CYS A 87 -6.24 -3.53 -1.24
N GLY A 88 -5.85 -4.55 -0.49
CA GLY A 88 -4.46 -4.89 -0.15
C GLY A 88 -3.74 -3.82 0.66
N GLU A 89 -4.44 -2.95 1.39
CA GLU A 89 -3.88 -1.79 2.11
C GLU A 89 -2.95 -0.96 1.21
N TRP A 90 -3.25 -1.00 -0.10
CA TRP A 90 -2.55 -0.29 -1.14
C TRP A 90 -3.26 1.02 -1.48
N GLU A 91 -2.50 2.05 -1.83
CA GLU A 91 -3.00 3.36 -2.24
C GLU A 91 -4.22 3.24 -3.17
N PHE A 92 -5.36 3.78 -2.73
CA PHE A 92 -6.62 3.79 -3.47
C PHE A 92 -7.14 2.40 -3.89
N GLY A 93 -6.77 1.33 -3.16
CA GLY A 93 -7.14 -0.04 -3.48
C GLY A 93 -6.60 -0.53 -4.83
N GLY A 94 -5.55 0.10 -5.34
CA GLY A 94 -4.92 -0.18 -6.61
C GLY A 94 -5.38 0.69 -7.76
N TYR A 95 -6.37 1.53 -7.58
CA TYR A 95 -6.84 2.42 -8.64
C TYR A 95 -5.93 3.63 -8.85
N PRO A 96 -5.76 4.11 -10.10
CA PRO A 96 -5.13 5.38 -10.37
C PRO A 96 -5.92 6.56 -9.79
N TRP A 97 -5.24 7.46 -9.07
CA TRP A 97 -5.88 8.62 -8.43
C TRP A 97 -6.61 9.55 -9.41
N TRP A 98 -6.14 9.66 -10.66
CA TRP A 98 -6.76 10.52 -11.70
C TRP A 98 -8.11 10.03 -12.20
N LEU A 99 -8.54 8.83 -11.87
CA LEU A 99 -9.91 8.38 -12.15
C LEU A 99 -10.93 9.31 -11.48
N GLN A 100 -10.60 9.89 -10.33
CA GLN A 100 -11.46 10.83 -9.61
C GLN A 100 -11.69 12.16 -10.37
N LYS A 101 -10.84 12.47 -11.37
CA LYS A 101 -11.00 13.66 -12.22
C LYS A 101 -11.94 13.44 -13.41
N VAL A 102 -12.27 12.20 -13.72
CA VAL A 102 -13.12 11.87 -14.86
C VAL A 102 -14.58 12.20 -14.54
N LYS A 103 -15.18 13.09 -15.34
CA LYS A 103 -16.56 13.51 -15.13
C LYS A 103 -17.53 12.33 -15.16
N GLY A 104 -18.34 12.21 -14.13
CA GLY A 104 -19.35 11.14 -14.00
C GLY A 104 -18.76 9.79 -13.62
N MET A 105 -17.49 9.73 -13.19
CA MET A 105 -16.86 8.53 -12.66
C MET A 105 -17.49 8.14 -11.34
N GLU A 106 -17.92 6.90 -11.23
CA GLU A 106 -18.30 6.25 -9.98
C GLU A 106 -17.66 4.86 -9.94
N ILE A 107 -16.67 4.71 -9.08
CA ILE A 107 -15.82 3.52 -9.00
C ILE A 107 -16.59 2.34 -8.43
N ARG A 108 -16.31 1.12 -8.95
CA ARG A 108 -16.93 -0.15 -8.54
C ARG A 108 -18.45 -0.20 -8.78
N THR A 109 -18.93 0.48 -9.82
CA THR A 109 -20.33 0.45 -10.22
C THR A 109 -20.49 0.18 -11.72
N TYR A 110 -21.71 -0.14 -12.16
CA TYR A 110 -22.04 -0.27 -13.58
C TYR A 110 -22.13 1.10 -14.23
N ASN A 111 -21.01 1.78 -14.29
CA ASN A 111 -20.83 3.15 -14.74
C ASN A 111 -19.95 3.16 -15.99
N LYS A 112 -20.41 3.79 -17.08
CA LYS A 112 -19.72 3.71 -18.35
C LYS A 112 -18.28 4.24 -18.32
N PRO A 113 -17.97 5.43 -17.76
CA PRO A 113 -16.59 5.91 -17.66
C PRO A 113 -15.68 4.94 -16.90
N PHE A 114 -16.21 4.34 -15.83
CA PHE A 114 -15.45 3.38 -15.04
C PHE A 114 -15.20 2.07 -15.79
N LEU A 115 -16.23 1.50 -16.42
CA LEU A 115 -16.11 0.27 -17.18
C LEU A 115 -15.17 0.42 -18.38
N ASP A 116 -15.21 1.57 -19.07
CA ASP A 116 -14.29 1.85 -20.17
C ASP A 116 -12.83 1.88 -19.67
N SER A 117 -12.57 2.50 -18.53
CA SER A 117 -11.25 2.53 -17.91
C SER A 117 -10.78 1.13 -17.46
N CYS A 118 -11.67 0.34 -16.85
CA CYS A 118 -11.38 -1.05 -16.48
C CYS A 118 -11.01 -1.90 -17.71
N ARG A 119 -11.71 -1.71 -18.82
CA ARG A 119 -11.42 -2.44 -20.08
C ARG A 119 -10.03 -2.12 -20.59
N VAL A 120 -9.59 -0.86 -20.54
CA VAL A 120 -8.24 -0.46 -20.94
C VAL A 120 -7.21 -1.18 -20.07
N TYR A 121 -7.38 -1.13 -18.74
CA TYR A 121 -6.48 -1.80 -17.80
C TYR A 121 -6.40 -3.32 -18.04
N ILE A 122 -7.57 -3.98 -18.11
CA ILE A 122 -7.62 -5.44 -18.28
C ILE A 122 -6.98 -5.86 -19.62
N ASN A 123 -7.19 -5.10 -20.70
CA ASN A 123 -6.54 -5.38 -21.98
C ASN A 123 -5.02 -5.22 -21.91
N GLN A 124 -4.51 -4.17 -21.22
CA GLN A 124 -3.09 -3.98 -21.01
C GLN A 124 -2.48 -5.13 -20.21
N LEU A 125 -3.12 -5.53 -19.12
CA LEU A 125 -2.70 -6.67 -18.30
C LEU A 125 -2.73 -7.98 -19.10
N ALA A 126 -3.83 -8.28 -19.78
CA ALA A 126 -3.99 -9.50 -20.55
C ALA A 126 -2.90 -9.66 -21.62
N ALA A 127 -2.52 -8.57 -22.28
CA ALA A 127 -1.40 -8.56 -23.24
C ALA A 127 -0.05 -8.94 -22.59
N GLN A 128 0.10 -8.78 -21.28
CA GLN A 128 1.31 -9.20 -20.57
C GLN A 128 1.27 -10.67 -20.16
N VAL A 129 0.11 -11.21 -19.75
CA VAL A 129 0.06 -12.44 -18.97
C VAL A 129 -0.69 -13.60 -19.61
N LYS A 130 -1.46 -13.39 -20.68
CA LYS A 130 -2.28 -14.45 -21.30
C LYS A 130 -1.47 -15.68 -21.73
N ASP A 131 -0.22 -15.49 -22.16
CA ASP A 131 0.67 -16.58 -22.59
C ASP A 131 1.28 -17.34 -21.40
N PHE A 132 1.14 -16.83 -20.16
CA PHE A 132 1.61 -17.47 -18.94
C PHE A 132 0.53 -18.33 -18.26
N GLN A 133 -0.63 -18.51 -18.87
CA GLN A 133 -1.64 -19.41 -18.36
C GLN A 133 -1.21 -20.87 -18.48
N VAL A 134 -1.68 -21.71 -17.56
CA VAL A 134 -1.37 -23.16 -17.56
C VAL A 134 -1.79 -23.86 -18.87
N THR A 135 -2.86 -23.38 -19.50
CA THR A 135 -3.32 -23.85 -20.82
C THR A 135 -2.31 -23.61 -21.94
N ASN A 136 -1.36 -22.70 -21.73
CA ASN A 136 -0.25 -22.38 -22.64
C ASN A 136 1.11 -22.86 -22.07
N GLY A 137 1.11 -23.70 -21.01
CA GLY A 137 2.32 -24.19 -20.36
C GLY A 137 2.93 -23.24 -19.32
N GLY A 138 2.27 -22.15 -18.98
CA GLY A 138 2.72 -21.19 -17.96
C GLY A 138 2.28 -21.56 -16.54
N PRO A 139 2.68 -20.77 -15.53
CA PRO A 139 2.40 -21.07 -14.13
C PRO A 139 1.02 -20.62 -13.63
N ILE A 140 0.28 -19.75 -14.36
CA ILE A 140 -1.00 -19.20 -13.89
C ILE A 140 -2.09 -20.26 -13.99
N VAL A 141 -2.63 -20.68 -12.84
CA VAL A 141 -3.63 -21.75 -12.75
C VAL A 141 -5.04 -21.27 -12.44
N MET A 142 -5.18 -20.07 -11.86
CA MET A 142 -6.47 -19.45 -11.51
C MET A 142 -6.36 -17.93 -11.65
N VAL A 143 -7.50 -17.29 -11.95
CA VAL A 143 -7.62 -15.82 -12.01
C VAL A 143 -8.81 -15.35 -11.20
N GLN A 144 -8.62 -14.32 -10.37
CA GLN A 144 -9.69 -13.70 -9.60
C GLN A 144 -10.40 -12.62 -10.42
N ALA A 145 -11.71 -12.51 -10.26
CA ALA A 145 -12.52 -11.41 -10.78
C ALA A 145 -12.99 -10.54 -9.61
N GLU A 146 -12.65 -9.25 -9.61
CA GLU A 146 -12.92 -8.29 -8.52
C GLU A 146 -12.24 -8.71 -7.21
N ASN A 147 -12.53 -8.06 -6.09
CA ASN A 147 -12.10 -8.47 -4.74
C ASN A 147 -13.08 -7.98 -3.69
N GLU A 148 -13.53 -8.87 -2.81
CA GLU A 148 -14.43 -8.57 -1.69
C GLU A 148 -15.63 -7.70 -2.09
N PHE A 149 -16.17 -7.97 -3.27
CA PHE A 149 -17.25 -7.16 -3.83
C PHE A 149 -18.54 -7.28 -3.01
N GLY A 150 -18.75 -8.41 -2.34
CA GLY A 150 -19.88 -8.61 -1.43
C GLY A 150 -19.90 -7.62 -0.28
N SER A 151 -18.75 -7.23 0.25
CA SER A 151 -18.63 -6.19 1.27
C SER A 151 -19.02 -4.81 0.73
N TYR A 152 -18.60 -4.47 -0.49
CA TYR A 152 -18.99 -3.23 -1.13
C TYR A 152 -20.51 -3.18 -1.39
N VAL A 153 -21.11 -4.28 -1.88
CA VAL A 153 -22.55 -4.41 -2.07
C VAL A 153 -23.32 -4.20 -0.75
N ASP A 154 -22.83 -4.78 0.35
CA ASP A 154 -23.49 -4.62 1.65
C ASP A 154 -23.42 -3.19 2.19
N GLN A 155 -22.39 -2.43 1.83
CA GLN A 155 -22.21 -1.02 2.20
C GLN A 155 -22.94 -0.05 1.26
N ARG A 156 -23.24 -0.45 0.01
CA ARG A 156 -23.88 0.37 -1.04
C ARG A 156 -25.29 -0.12 -1.35
N LYS A 157 -26.13 -0.20 -0.32
CA LYS A 157 -27.56 -0.57 -0.43
C LYS A 157 -28.42 0.45 -1.17
N ASP A 158 -27.87 1.63 -1.41
CA ASP A 158 -28.42 2.66 -2.29
C ASP A 158 -28.44 2.22 -3.78
N ILE A 159 -27.57 1.28 -4.16
CA ILE A 159 -27.50 0.69 -5.50
C ILE A 159 -28.26 -0.66 -5.52
N PRO A 160 -29.18 -0.87 -6.46
CA PRO A 160 -29.88 -2.16 -6.59
C PRO A 160 -28.91 -3.33 -6.82
N LEU A 161 -29.18 -4.49 -6.19
CA LEU A 161 -28.35 -5.70 -6.32
C LEU A 161 -28.15 -6.12 -7.77
N GLU A 162 -29.16 -5.93 -8.63
CA GLU A 162 -29.04 -6.24 -10.05
C GLU A 162 -28.00 -5.37 -10.77
N ALA A 163 -27.88 -4.10 -10.40
CA ALA A 163 -26.87 -3.21 -10.97
C ALA A 163 -25.45 -3.64 -10.51
N HIS A 164 -25.29 -4.05 -9.24
CA HIS A 164 -24.05 -4.65 -8.76
C HIS A 164 -23.67 -5.91 -9.53
N ARG A 165 -24.63 -6.80 -9.79
CA ARG A 165 -24.41 -8.02 -10.57
C ARG A 165 -24.04 -7.73 -12.03
N LYS A 166 -24.65 -6.70 -12.64
CA LYS A 166 -24.26 -6.27 -14.00
C LYS A 166 -22.80 -5.80 -14.02
N TYR A 167 -22.38 -5.05 -13.00
CA TYR A 167 -20.99 -4.62 -12.88
C TYR A 167 -20.04 -5.81 -12.77
N SER A 168 -20.25 -6.71 -11.81
CA SER A 168 -19.34 -7.83 -11.57
C SER A 168 -19.30 -8.81 -12.76
N ALA A 169 -20.45 -9.03 -13.42
CA ALA A 169 -20.50 -9.81 -14.65
C ALA A 169 -19.72 -9.14 -15.79
N ALA A 170 -19.75 -7.81 -15.89
CA ALA A 170 -18.98 -7.07 -16.90
C ALA A 170 -17.47 -7.22 -16.67
N ILE A 171 -17.00 -7.18 -15.40
CA ILE A 171 -15.59 -7.43 -15.07
C ILE A 171 -15.17 -8.84 -15.47
N ARG A 172 -15.98 -9.86 -15.13
CA ARG A 172 -15.71 -11.23 -15.58
C ARG A 172 -15.64 -11.33 -17.10
N GLN A 173 -16.58 -10.71 -17.82
CA GLN A 173 -16.58 -10.74 -19.27
C GLN A 173 -15.34 -10.07 -19.86
N MET A 174 -14.87 -8.96 -19.30
CA MET A 174 -13.64 -8.32 -19.74
C MET A 174 -12.42 -9.22 -19.59
N LEU A 175 -12.34 -10.03 -18.53
CA LEU A 175 -11.26 -11.01 -18.35
C LEU A 175 -11.34 -12.11 -19.43
N LEU A 176 -12.55 -12.62 -19.73
CA LEU A 176 -12.75 -13.60 -20.81
C LEU A 176 -12.37 -13.02 -22.18
N ASP A 177 -12.80 -11.80 -22.48
CA ASP A 177 -12.49 -11.08 -23.73
C ASP A 177 -10.96 -10.84 -23.85
N GLY A 178 -10.28 -10.63 -22.72
CA GLY A 178 -8.82 -10.51 -22.61
C GLY A 178 -8.07 -11.83 -22.87
N GLY A 179 -8.78 -12.95 -22.96
CA GLY A 179 -8.21 -14.26 -23.27
C GLY A 179 -7.85 -15.12 -22.06
N PHE A 180 -8.39 -14.80 -20.87
CA PHE A 180 -8.28 -15.69 -19.73
C PHE A 180 -9.21 -16.90 -19.91
N ASN A 181 -8.62 -18.10 -20.02
CA ASN A 181 -9.34 -19.36 -20.28
C ASN A 181 -9.10 -20.42 -19.18
N ILE A 182 -8.63 -20.00 -18.02
CA ILE A 182 -8.40 -20.77 -16.81
C ILE A 182 -9.54 -20.55 -15.79
N PRO A 183 -9.67 -21.40 -14.74
CA PRO A 183 -10.69 -21.19 -13.72
C PRO A 183 -10.68 -19.79 -13.13
N MET A 184 -11.85 -19.14 -13.14
CA MET A 184 -12.08 -17.88 -12.43
C MET A 184 -12.66 -18.14 -11.06
N PHE A 185 -12.36 -17.25 -10.12
CA PHE A 185 -12.92 -17.26 -8.78
C PHE A 185 -13.25 -15.87 -8.27
N THR A 186 -14.11 -15.79 -7.25
CA THR A 186 -14.37 -14.60 -6.44
C THR A 186 -13.87 -14.83 -5.02
N SER A 187 -13.56 -13.77 -4.30
CA SER A 187 -12.97 -13.80 -2.96
C SER A 187 -13.76 -12.86 -2.05
N ASP A 188 -14.52 -13.42 -1.10
CA ASP A 188 -15.42 -12.69 -0.19
C ASP A 188 -15.53 -13.42 1.14
N GLY A 189 -15.96 -12.73 2.20
CA GLY A 189 -16.47 -13.42 3.39
C GLY A 189 -17.64 -14.34 3.02
N SER A 190 -17.69 -15.56 3.56
CA SER A 190 -18.75 -16.54 3.21
C SER A 190 -20.17 -15.99 3.41
N TRP A 191 -20.38 -15.10 4.38
CA TRP A 191 -21.65 -14.42 4.67
C TRP A 191 -22.02 -13.33 3.65
N LEU A 192 -21.10 -12.95 2.78
CA LEU A 192 -21.27 -11.92 1.74
C LEU A 192 -21.46 -12.49 0.33
N PHE A 193 -21.45 -13.80 0.15
CA PHE A 193 -21.56 -14.47 -1.14
C PHE A 193 -22.80 -14.05 -1.94
N LYS A 194 -23.90 -13.66 -1.27
CA LYS A 194 -25.09 -13.15 -1.95
C LYS A 194 -24.79 -11.96 -2.87
N GLY A 195 -23.89 -11.07 -2.46
CA GLY A 195 -23.47 -9.89 -3.23
C GLY A 195 -22.19 -10.09 -4.05
N GLY A 196 -21.28 -10.94 -3.56
CA GLY A 196 -19.93 -11.09 -4.09
C GLY A 196 -19.74 -12.16 -5.15
N THR A 197 -20.62 -13.19 -5.20
CA THR A 197 -20.48 -14.27 -6.19
C THR A 197 -20.82 -13.80 -7.61
N ILE A 198 -20.08 -14.33 -8.58
CA ILE A 198 -20.28 -14.12 -10.00
C ILE A 198 -20.62 -15.45 -10.67
N GLU A 199 -21.67 -15.49 -11.48
CA GLU A 199 -22.04 -16.70 -12.24
C GLU A 199 -20.87 -17.14 -13.14
N GLY A 200 -20.52 -18.42 -13.07
CA GLY A 200 -19.41 -19.02 -13.81
C GLY A 200 -18.02 -18.75 -13.20
N ALA A 201 -17.94 -18.20 -11.98
CA ALA A 201 -16.74 -18.15 -11.18
C ALA A 201 -16.91 -18.99 -9.90
N LEU A 202 -15.81 -19.60 -9.41
CA LEU A 202 -15.79 -20.33 -8.17
C LEU A 202 -15.87 -19.35 -6.98
N PRO A 203 -16.87 -19.42 -6.10
CA PRO A 203 -16.85 -18.64 -4.87
C PRO A 203 -15.81 -19.20 -3.90
N THR A 204 -14.90 -18.36 -3.42
CA THR A 204 -13.93 -18.72 -2.38
C THR A 204 -14.09 -17.80 -1.18
N ALA A 205 -13.79 -18.31 0.01
CA ALA A 205 -14.04 -17.58 1.24
C ALA A 205 -12.81 -16.84 1.76
N ASN A 206 -13.04 -15.71 2.44
CA ASN A 206 -12.04 -14.97 3.19
C ASN A 206 -12.30 -15.13 4.68
N GLY A 207 -11.25 -15.43 5.47
CA GLY A 207 -11.34 -15.54 6.93
C GLY A 207 -12.28 -16.64 7.45
N GLU A 208 -12.62 -17.63 6.65
CA GLU A 208 -13.58 -18.71 7.05
C GLU A 208 -12.86 -19.86 7.73
N ASP A 209 -12.91 -19.88 9.05
CA ASP A 209 -12.25 -20.90 9.89
C ASP A 209 -13.09 -22.18 10.05
N ASN A 210 -14.38 -22.15 9.69
CA ASN A 210 -15.30 -23.27 9.79
C ASN A 210 -15.47 -24.00 8.46
N VAL A 211 -14.86 -25.17 8.34
CA VAL A 211 -14.87 -25.99 7.11
C VAL A 211 -16.27 -26.40 6.69
N ASP A 212 -17.15 -26.75 7.64
CA ASP A 212 -18.50 -27.17 7.31
C ASP A 212 -19.35 -26.00 6.79
N ASN A 213 -19.18 -24.81 7.38
CA ASN A 213 -19.82 -23.60 6.90
C ASN A 213 -19.30 -23.23 5.50
N LEU A 214 -17.98 -23.31 5.28
CA LEU A 214 -17.38 -23.10 3.96
C LEU A 214 -18.03 -24.02 2.91
N LYS A 215 -18.06 -25.32 3.17
CA LYS A 215 -18.63 -26.31 2.24
C LYS A 215 -20.10 -26.06 1.97
N LYS A 216 -20.87 -25.80 3.02
CA LYS A 216 -22.31 -25.51 2.92
C LYS A 216 -22.56 -24.27 2.04
N THR A 217 -21.81 -23.17 2.30
CA THR A 217 -22.02 -21.91 1.60
C THR A 217 -21.55 -21.99 0.15
N VAL A 218 -20.38 -22.57 -0.11
CA VAL A 218 -19.92 -22.79 -1.50
C VAL A 218 -20.93 -23.64 -2.27
N ASN A 219 -21.42 -24.74 -1.70
CA ASN A 219 -22.42 -25.60 -2.35
C ASN A 219 -23.71 -24.86 -2.69
N GLN A 220 -24.13 -23.91 -1.85
CA GLN A 220 -25.34 -23.11 -2.09
C GLN A 220 -25.19 -22.22 -3.35
N TYR A 221 -23.99 -21.72 -3.63
CA TYR A 221 -23.73 -20.75 -4.70
C TYR A 221 -23.00 -21.35 -5.91
N HIS A 222 -22.57 -22.63 -5.85
CA HIS A 222 -21.79 -23.28 -6.90
C HIS A 222 -22.31 -24.69 -7.27
N GLY A 223 -23.60 -24.79 -7.49
CA GLY A 223 -24.20 -26.01 -8.03
C GLY A 223 -24.14 -27.26 -7.13
N GLY A 224 -23.91 -27.11 -5.84
CA GLY A 224 -23.91 -28.19 -4.87
C GLY A 224 -22.60 -29.01 -4.75
N VAL A 225 -21.52 -28.55 -5.42
CA VAL A 225 -20.22 -29.23 -5.44
C VAL A 225 -19.06 -28.26 -5.26
N GLY A 226 -17.92 -28.76 -4.69
CA GLY A 226 -16.68 -28.02 -4.64
C GLY A 226 -16.06 -27.77 -6.03
N PRO A 227 -14.80 -27.36 -6.11
CA PRO A 227 -13.80 -27.41 -5.03
C PRO A 227 -13.98 -26.35 -3.94
N TYR A 228 -13.34 -26.55 -2.80
CA TYR A 228 -13.41 -25.64 -1.65
C TYR A 228 -12.07 -24.96 -1.43
N MET A 229 -12.09 -23.63 -1.28
CA MET A 229 -10.89 -22.83 -1.07
C MET A 229 -11.17 -21.65 -0.14
N VAL A 230 -10.23 -21.40 0.76
CA VAL A 230 -10.11 -20.15 1.52
C VAL A 230 -9.06 -19.29 0.82
N ALA A 231 -9.52 -18.26 0.09
CA ALA A 231 -8.64 -17.41 -0.70
C ALA A 231 -7.86 -16.40 0.14
N GLU A 232 -8.35 -16.09 1.34
CA GLU A 232 -7.61 -15.29 2.32
C GLU A 232 -7.71 -15.94 3.70
N PHE A 233 -6.63 -16.63 4.05
CA PHE A 233 -6.40 -17.18 5.38
C PHE A 233 -5.39 -16.28 6.10
N TYR A 234 -5.83 -15.62 7.16
CA TYR A 234 -5.08 -14.56 7.84
C TYR A 234 -4.17 -15.12 8.94
N PRO A 235 -2.83 -15.23 8.70
CA PRO A 235 -1.87 -15.62 9.73
C PRO A 235 -1.44 -14.45 10.64
N GLY A 236 -1.78 -13.24 10.27
CA GLY A 236 -1.57 -11.97 10.94
C GLY A 236 -2.65 -10.97 10.57
N TRP A 237 -2.34 -9.68 10.61
CA TRP A 237 -3.24 -8.61 10.20
C TRP A 237 -2.48 -7.36 9.77
N LEU A 238 -3.17 -6.43 9.12
CA LEU A 238 -2.68 -5.12 8.73
C LEU A 238 -2.47 -4.18 9.93
N ASP A 239 -1.64 -3.17 9.77
CA ASP A 239 -1.28 -2.22 10.81
C ASP A 239 -1.44 -0.77 10.35
N HIS A 240 -1.89 0.08 11.28
CA HIS A 240 -2.07 1.51 11.05
C HIS A 240 -1.11 2.35 11.91
N TRP A 241 -0.79 3.55 11.43
CA TRP A 241 -0.09 4.54 12.25
C TRP A 241 -0.92 4.89 13.50
N ASN A 242 -0.23 5.05 14.64
CA ASN A 242 -0.81 5.38 15.94
C ASN A 242 -1.73 4.28 16.53
N GLU A 243 -1.66 3.05 16.02
CA GLU A 243 -2.36 1.88 16.56
C GLU A 243 -1.37 0.76 16.94
N PRO A 244 -1.73 -0.14 17.88
CA PRO A 244 -0.88 -1.26 18.24
C PRO A 244 -0.64 -2.20 17.06
N PHE A 245 0.60 -2.69 16.91
CA PHE A 245 0.95 -3.72 15.95
C PHE A 245 0.16 -5.01 16.22
N GLN A 246 -0.45 -5.58 15.19
CA GLN A 246 -1.31 -6.76 15.29
C GLN A 246 -0.47 -8.03 15.36
N LYS A 247 -0.90 -8.99 16.19
CA LYS A 247 -0.21 -10.28 16.36
C LYS A 247 -1.20 -11.43 16.42
N VAL A 248 -0.88 -12.53 15.74
CA VAL A 248 -1.64 -13.79 15.76
C VAL A 248 -0.72 -14.92 16.18
N SER A 249 -1.18 -15.82 17.06
CA SER A 249 -0.33 -16.89 17.56
C SER A 249 0.00 -17.94 16.50
N ALA A 250 1.22 -18.46 16.52
CA ALA A 250 1.68 -19.52 15.63
C ALA A 250 0.83 -20.80 15.76
N ASP A 251 0.42 -21.15 16.99
CA ASP A 251 -0.42 -22.31 17.27
C ASP A 251 -1.79 -22.24 16.60
N ARG A 252 -2.43 -21.05 16.62
CA ARG A 252 -3.73 -20.85 15.93
C ARG A 252 -3.57 -21.10 14.45
N VAL A 253 -2.55 -20.49 13.83
CA VAL A 253 -2.29 -20.62 12.40
C VAL A 253 -1.99 -22.08 12.02
N ALA A 254 -1.14 -22.78 12.78
CA ALA A 254 -0.79 -24.17 12.53
C ALA A 254 -2.01 -25.10 12.67
N LYS A 255 -2.83 -24.93 13.72
CA LYS A 255 -4.06 -25.70 13.93
C LYS A 255 -5.07 -25.53 12.79
N GLN A 256 -5.25 -24.28 12.34
CA GLN A 256 -6.17 -24.01 11.23
C GLN A 256 -5.64 -24.56 9.91
N THR A 257 -4.33 -24.44 9.66
CA THR A 257 -3.68 -25.07 8.49
C THR A 257 -3.95 -26.56 8.45
N LYS A 258 -3.78 -27.25 9.60
CA LYS A 258 -4.06 -28.68 9.68
C LYS A 258 -5.51 -29.03 9.36
N LYS A 259 -6.48 -28.25 9.86
CA LYS A 259 -7.90 -28.47 9.54
C LYS A 259 -8.18 -28.39 8.03
N TYR A 260 -7.61 -27.42 7.34
CA TYR A 260 -7.78 -27.31 5.89
C TYR A 260 -7.13 -28.48 5.14
N LEU A 261 -5.91 -28.86 5.54
CA LEU A 261 -5.22 -30.02 4.95
C LEU A 261 -6.02 -31.30 5.10
N ASP A 262 -6.47 -31.60 6.32
CA ASP A 262 -7.26 -32.84 6.64
C ASP A 262 -8.61 -32.86 5.91
N ALA A 263 -9.21 -31.69 5.68
CA ALA A 263 -10.52 -31.56 5.01
C ALA A 263 -10.45 -31.51 3.48
N GLY A 264 -9.25 -31.49 2.89
CA GLY A 264 -9.04 -31.32 1.46
C GLY A 264 -9.40 -29.94 0.94
N VAL A 265 -9.39 -28.89 1.82
CA VAL A 265 -9.67 -27.50 1.48
C VAL A 265 -8.39 -26.84 1.02
N SER A 266 -8.38 -26.25 -0.18
CA SER A 266 -7.29 -25.38 -0.66
C SER A 266 -7.30 -24.07 0.14
N PHE A 267 -6.12 -23.46 0.31
CA PHE A 267 -6.01 -22.20 1.04
C PHE A 267 -4.89 -21.32 0.49
N ASN A 268 -5.00 -20.04 0.78
CA ASN A 268 -3.99 -19.04 0.48
C ASN A 268 -3.72 -18.20 1.73
N PHE A 269 -2.50 -18.25 2.25
CA PHE A 269 -2.10 -17.37 3.37
C PHE A 269 -2.09 -15.92 2.90
N TYR A 270 -2.93 -15.11 3.46
CA TYR A 270 -2.91 -13.67 3.25
C TYR A 270 -2.41 -12.96 4.54
N MET A 271 -1.13 -12.63 4.68
CA MET A 271 -0.01 -12.77 3.79
C MET A 271 0.89 -13.95 4.20
N ALA A 272 1.50 -14.64 3.26
CA ALA A 272 2.63 -15.51 3.57
C ALA A 272 3.92 -14.69 3.74
N HIS A 273 4.07 -13.63 2.94
CA HIS A 273 5.13 -12.62 2.99
C HIS A 273 4.54 -11.28 2.55
N GLY A 274 4.46 -10.33 3.45
CA GLY A 274 3.84 -9.04 3.16
C GLY A 274 4.73 -8.11 2.34
N GLY A 275 5.97 -7.92 2.74
CA GLY A 275 6.91 -6.99 2.12
C GLY A 275 6.76 -5.55 2.63
N THR A 276 7.04 -4.59 1.77
CA THR A 276 7.13 -3.17 2.12
C THR A 276 6.29 -2.30 1.18
N ASN A 277 5.56 -1.35 1.73
CA ASN A 277 4.88 -0.29 0.98
C ASN A 277 5.89 0.82 0.62
N PHE A 278 6.77 0.57 -0.34
CA PHE A 278 7.76 1.56 -0.77
C PHE A 278 7.09 2.83 -1.31
N GLY A 279 7.75 3.95 -1.10
CA GLY A 279 7.27 5.24 -1.57
C GLY A 279 5.96 5.67 -0.90
N PHE A 280 4.96 5.95 -1.70
CA PHE A 280 3.63 6.37 -1.26
C PHE A 280 2.56 5.32 -1.55
N THR A 281 2.94 4.05 -1.60
CA THR A 281 2.02 2.96 -1.99
C THR A 281 1.12 2.46 -0.88
N SER A 282 1.39 2.82 0.39
CA SER A 282 0.44 2.53 1.48
C SER A 282 -0.84 3.34 1.33
N GLY A 283 -1.97 2.68 1.49
CA GLY A 283 -3.29 3.27 1.50
C GLY A 283 -3.77 3.68 2.89
N ALA A 284 -5.08 3.72 3.07
CA ALA A 284 -5.70 3.99 4.36
C ALA A 284 -7.05 3.29 4.49
N ASN A 285 -7.42 2.89 5.72
CA ASN A 285 -8.78 2.56 6.08
C ASN A 285 -9.49 3.80 6.65
N TYR A 286 -10.67 3.66 7.21
CA TYR A 286 -11.39 4.74 7.89
C TYR A 286 -12.30 4.21 9.00
N THR A 287 -12.48 5.00 10.07
CA THR A 287 -13.41 4.69 11.15
C THR A 287 -14.76 5.33 10.95
N ASN A 288 -14.78 6.54 10.35
CA ASN A 288 -16.00 7.28 10.00
C ASN A 288 -15.72 8.23 8.82
N ALA A 289 -16.71 9.05 8.44
CA ALA A 289 -16.61 9.91 7.26
C ALA A 289 -15.44 10.91 7.27
N ARG A 290 -14.97 11.33 8.45
CA ARG A 290 -13.92 12.35 8.60
C ARG A 290 -12.56 11.76 8.95
N ASN A 291 -12.51 10.64 9.68
CA ASN A 291 -11.26 10.07 10.19
C ASN A 291 -10.76 8.98 9.27
N ILE A 292 -9.44 8.91 9.11
CA ILE A 292 -8.76 7.84 8.39
C ILE A 292 -7.85 7.03 9.33
N GLN A 293 -7.48 5.85 8.88
CA GLN A 293 -6.50 4.96 9.50
C GLN A 293 -5.42 4.66 8.45
N PRO A 294 -4.37 5.51 8.35
CA PRO A 294 -3.33 5.31 7.33
C PRO A 294 -2.51 4.06 7.65
N ASP A 295 -2.27 3.24 6.63
CA ASP A 295 -1.46 2.04 6.73
C ASP A 295 0.03 2.39 6.87
N ILE A 296 0.76 1.62 7.68
CA ILE A 296 2.20 1.82 7.88
C ILE A 296 3.01 1.42 6.65
N THR A 297 4.27 1.81 6.62
CA THR A 297 5.18 1.48 5.52
C THR A 297 5.55 0.01 5.49
N SER A 298 5.81 -0.60 6.64
CA SER A 298 6.00 -2.05 6.70
C SER A 298 4.68 -2.77 6.42
N TYR A 299 4.69 -3.70 5.50
CA TYR A 299 3.60 -4.64 5.33
C TYR A 299 3.98 -6.03 5.86
N ASP A 300 4.72 -6.05 6.99
CA ASP A 300 5.13 -7.29 7.66
C ASP A 300 3.94 -8.21 7.94
N TYR A 301 2.79 -7.63 8.33
CA TYR A 301 1.52 -8.32 8.51
C TYR A 301 1.56 -9.39 9.63
N ASP A 302 2.62 -9.40 10.44
CA ASP A 302 2.92 -10.53 11.35
C ASP A 302 2.89 -11.88 10.60
N ALA A 303 3.37 -11.88 9.35
CA ALA A 303 3.33 -13.00 8.43
C ALA A 303 4.30 -14.13 8.82
N PRO A 304 4.11 -15.37 8.31
CA PRO A 304 5.07 -16.46 8.50
C PRO A 304 6.48 -16.14 8.01
N ILE A 305 6.61 -15.39 6.93
CA ILE A 305 7.88 -14.85 6.42
C ILE A 305 7.87 -13.36 6.68
N SER A 306 8.80 -12.86 7.52
CA SER A 306 8.87 -11.45 7.89
C SER A 306 9.16 -10.53 6.70
N GLU A 307 9.00 -9.22 6.86
CA GLU A 307 9.28 -8.20 5.85
C GLU A 307 10.66 -8.38 5.18
N ALA A 308 11.70 -8.68 5.96
CA ALA A 308 13.05 -8.95 5.44
C ALA A 308 13.24 -10.37 4.91
N GLY A 309 12.21 -11.21 4.90
CA GLY A 309 12.30 -12.59 4.42
C GLY A 309 12.88 -13.57 5.43
N TRP A 310 12.71 -13.30 6.73
CA TRP A 310 13.20 -14.18 7.77
C TRP A 310 12.14 -15.20 8.20
N VAL A 311 12.61 -16.34 8.72
CA VAL A 311 11.79 -17.33 9.38
C VAL A 311 11.22 -16.75 10.68
N THR A 312 9.93 -16.94 10.90
CA THR A 312 9.23 -16.62 12.15
C THR A 312 8.77 -17.89 12.85
N PRO A 313 8.31 -17.84 14.12
CA PRO A 313 7.70 -19.00 14.77
C PRO A 313 6.51 -19.57 14.00
N LYS A 314 5.75 -18.75 13.28
CA LYS A 314 4.64 -19.21 12.42
C LYS A 314 5.13 -19.98 11.21
N PHE A 315 6.22 -19.56 10.60
CA PHE A 315 6.85 -20.31 9.51
C PHE A 315 7.17 -21.74 9.94
N ASP A 316 7.87 -21.90 11.06
CA ASP A 316 8.26 -23.23 11.57
C ASP A 316 7.06 -24.10 11.92
N ALA A 317 6.05 -23.51 12.57
CA ALA A 317 4.83 -24.22 12.94
C ALA A 317 4.03 -24.70 11.72
N VAL A 318 3.82 -23.82 10.72
CA VAL A 318 3.13 -24.13 9.46
C VAL A 318 3.93 -25.18 8.65
N ARG A 319 5.24 -24.97 8.49
CA ARG A 319 6.13 -25.90 7.80
C ARG A 319 6.04 -27.31 8.40
N SER A 320 6.05 -27.41 9.73
CA SER A 320 5.93 -28.71 10.42
C SER A 320 4.64 -29.42 10.06
N VAL A 321 3.52 -28.72 10.10
CA VAL A 321 2.18 -29.27 9.78
C VAL A 321 2.10 -29.69 8.31
N ILE A 322 2.49 -28.84 7.38
CA ILE A 322 2.43 -29.15 5.95
C ILE A 322 3.34 -30.34 5.63
N LYS A 323 4.60 -30.32 6.10
CA LYS A 323 5.56 -31.41 5.84
C LYS A 323 5.07 -32.80 6.28
N GLN A 324 4.26 -32.86 7.35
CA GLN A 324 3.66 -34.11 7.81
C GLN A 324 2.45 -34.56 6.98
N SER A 325 1.82 -33.64 6.28
CA SER A 325 0.54 -33.88 5.57
C SER A 325 0.71 -34.10 4.07
N VAL A 326 1.80 -33.62 3.46
CA VAL A 326 2.02 -33.71 2.00
C VAL A 326 2.94 -34.85 1.62
N LYS A 327 2.78 -35.34 0.36
CA LYS A 327 3.62 -36.40 -0.20
C LYS A 327 4.83 -35.91 -0.99
N TYR A 328 4.86 -34.63 -1.35
CA TYR A 328 6.01 -34.03 -2.03
C TYR A 328 7.09 -33.59 -1.05
N ALA A 329 8.32 -33.51 -1.54
CA ALA A 329 9.45 -33.07 -0.73
C ALA A 329 9.37 -31.58 -0.43
N VAL A 330 9.45 -31.21 0.86
CA VAL A 330 9.55 -29.82 1.31
C VAL A 330 11.04 -29.47 1.42
N PRO A 331 11.55 -28.52 0.61
CA PRO A 331 12.97 -28.21 0.54
C PRO A 331 13.51 -27.57 1.82
N ALA A 332 14.84 -27.47 1.93
CA ALA A 332 15.51 -26.74 3.01
C ALA A 332 15.21 -25.24 2.92
N VAL A 333 15.28 -24.58 4.08
CA VAL A 333 15.13 -23.12 4.17
C VAL A 333 16.35 -22.45 3.53
N PRO A 334 16.17 -21.47 2.64
CA PRO A 334 17.27 -20.69 2.05
C PRO A 334 18.07 -19.94 3.12
N GLN A 335 19.32 -19.65 2.80
CA GLN A 335 20.15 -18.79 3.64
C GLN A 335 19.53 -17.39 3.76
N ARG A 336 19.58 -16.85 4.95
CA ARG A 336 19.20 -15.45 5.23
C ARG A 336 20.12 -14.50 4.47
N ILE A 337 19.54 -13.42 3.93
CA ILE A 337 20.32 -12.33 3.34
C ILE A 337 21.15 -11.68 4.46
N PRO A 338 22.44 -11.38 4.22
CA PRO A 338 23.28 -10.74 5.21
C PRO A 338 22.71 -9.40 5.70
N VAL A 339 22.95 -9.07 6.94
CA VAL A 339 22.53 -7.80 7.56
C VAL A 339 23.75 -6.95 7.88
N ILE A 340 23.64 -5.65 7.69
CA ILE A 340 24.66 -4.64 8.00
C ILE A 340 24.07 -3.55 8.89
N THR A 341 24.94 -2.84 9.63
CA THR A 341 24.54 -1.77 10.55
C THR A 341 25.33 -0.48 10.28
N PRO A 342 25.09 0.20 9.17
CA PRO A 342 25.83 1.41 8.81
C PRO A 342 25.47 2.59 9.71
N ILE A 343 26.47 3.48 9.95
CA ILE A 343 26.24 4.80 10.52
C ILE A 343 26.42 5.82 9.40
N ILE A 344 25.34 6.50 9.07
CA ILE A 344 25.25 7.42 7.93
C ILE A 344 25.30 8.86 8.46
N LYS A 345 26.38 9.60 8.15
CA LYS A 345 26.50 11.00 8.52
C LYS A 345 25.70 11.88 7.56
N LEU A 346 24.95 12.83 8.13
CA LEU A 346 24.16 13.81 7.37
C LEU A 346 24.94 15.13 7.34
N GLN A 347 25.48 15.45 6.17
CA GLN A 347 26.44 16.53 6.03
C GLN A 347 25.80 17.90 5.72
N ASN A 348 24.62 17.89 5.12
CA ASN A 348 23.98 19.11 4.63
C ASN A 348 22.49 19.11 4.93
N THR A 349 21.95 20.32 5.11
CA THR A 349 20.51 20.56 5.26
C THR A 349 20.04 21.67 4.33
N VAL A 350 18.78 21.56 3.90
CA VAL A 350 18.09 22.62 3.12
C VAL A 350 16.65 22.70 3.59
N GLY A 351 16.20 23.89 3.97
CA GLY A 351 14.81 24.12 4.33
C GLY A 351 13.89 23.99 3.11
N LEU A 352 12.71 23.40 3.29
CA LEU A 352 11.72 23.29 2.20
C LEU A 352 11.29 24.69 1.70
N PHE A 353 11.13 25.65 2.61
CA PHE A 353 10.73 27.01 2.24
C PHE A 353 11.77 27.71 1.33
N ASP A 354 13.07 27.47 1.53
CA ASP A 354 14.11 28.01 0.68
C ASP A 354 14.07 27.43 -0.76
N ILE A 355 13.66 26.15 -0.88
CA ILE A 355 13.45 25.53 -2.19
C ILE A 355 12.23 26.14 -2.89
N ILE A 356 11.13 26.27 -2.16
CA ILE A 356 9.85 26.76 -2.68
C ILE A 356 9.93 28.21 -3.13
N GLU A 357 10.77 29.05 -2.50
CA GLU A 357 10.98 30.44 -2.94
C GLU A 357 11.52 30.56 -4.37
N SER A 358 12.16 29.51 -4.88
CA SER A 358 12.64 29.46 -6.27
C SER A 358 11.63 28.90 -7.27
N GLU A 359 10.51 28.37 -6.79
CA GLU A 359 9.46 27.73 -7.60
C GLU A 359 8.32 28.72 -7.90
N ASN A 360 7.60 28.47 -8.99
CA ASN A 360 6.42 29.25 -9.33
C ASN A 360 5.16 28.59 -8.76
N PRO A 361 4.36 29.28 -7.94
CA PRO A 361 3.10 28.78 -7.44
C PRO A 361 2.04 28.74 -8.55
N VAL A 362 1.04 27.91 -8.34
CA VAL A 362 -0.27 28.10 -8.96
C VAL A 362 -1.05 29.11 -8.11
N GLU A 363 -1.35 30.26 -8.70
CA GLU A 363 -2.19 31.26 -8.04
C GLU A 363 -3.66 30.93 -8.24
N SER A 364 -4.45 31.00 -7.16
CA SER A 364 -5.87 30.65 -7.18
C SER A 364 -6.67 31.46 -6.14
N ASP A 365 -7.90 31.78 -6.50
CA ASP A 365 -8.86 32.38 -5.56
C ASP A 365 -9.50 31.34 -4.64
N THR A 366 -9.39 30.05 -4.98
CA THR A 366 -9.89 28.93 -4.21
C THR A 366 -8.79 27.95 -3.84
N LEU A 367 -9.03 27.13 -2.83
CA LEU A 367 -8.14 26.04 -2.48
C LEU A 367 -8.23 24.94 -3.57
N LEU A 368 -7.09 24.48 -4.03
CA LEU A 368 -6.99 23.39 -5.02
C LEU A 368 -6.61 22.09 -4.31
N THR A 369 -7.18 20.98 -4.75
CA THR A 369 -6.82 19.65 -4.27
C THR A 369 -5.54 19.14 -4.92
N PHE A 370 -4.98 18.02 -4.42
CA PHE A 370 -3.87 17.33 -5.09
C PHE A 370 -4.25 16.96 -6.53
N GLU A 371 -5.48 16.50 -6.71
CA GLU A 371 -6.02 16.12 -8.01
C GLU A 371 -6.11 17.32 -8.97
N ASP A 372 -6.52 18.49 -8.49
CA ASP A 372 -6.54 19.73 -9.30
C ASP A 372 -5.14 20.12 -9.76
N MET A 373 -4.15 19.94 -8.87
CA MET A 373 -2.74 20.20 -9.15
C MET A 373 -2.07 19.11 -10.00
N ASN A 374 -2.80 18.08 -10.46
CA ASN A 374 -2.27 16.90 -11.15
C ASN A 374 -1.17 16.17 -10.36
N GLN A 375 -1.26 16.16 -9.05
CA GLN A 375 -0.36 15.49 -8.14
C GLN A 375 -1.06 14.34 -7.43
N GLY A 376 -0.44 13.14 -7.39
CA GLY A 376 -1.02 11.98 -6.71
C GLY A 376 -0.66 11.91 -5.24
N ASN A 377 0.59 12.17 -4.91
CA ASN A 377 1.20 11.84 -3.63
C ASN A 377 2.06 12.98 -3.08
N GLY A 378 2.66 12.76 -1.91
CA GLY A 378 3.60 13.66 -1.29
C GLY A 378 2.93 14.79 -0.50
N TYR A 379 3.38 16.00 -0.74
CA TYR A 379 2.99 17.18 0.03
C TYR A 379 2.48 18.29 -0.86
N MET A 380 1.69 19.20 -0.29
CA MET A 380 1.26 20.42 -0.93
C MET A 380 1.33 21.59 0.06
N LEU A 381 1.95 22.70 -0.36
CA LEU A 381 2.02 23.92 0.44
C LEU A 381 0.97 24.91 -0.07
N TYR A 382 0.11 25.34 0.84
CA TYR A 382 -0.83 26.44 0.66
C TYR A 382 -0.30 27.66 1.38
N ARG A 383 0.07 28.70 0.63
CA ARG A 383 0.58 29.96 1.15
C ARG A 383 -0.39 31.09 0.90
N ARG A 384 -0.61 31.91 1.92
CA ARG A 384 -1.35 33.15 1.79
C ARG A 384 -0.65 34.30 2.49
N ARG A 385 -0.57 35.44 1.83
CA ARG A 385 -0.06 36.68 2.42
C ARG A 385 -1.21 37.54 2.92
N PHE A 386 -1.07 38.08 4.12
CA PHE A 386 -2.04 38.99 4.76
C PHE A 386 -1.46 40.39 4.87
N ASN A 387 -2.16 41.39 4.30
CA ASN A 387 -1.81 42.79 4.37
C ASN A 387 -2.46 43.50 5.58
N GLN A 388 -3.28 42.79 6.36
CA GLN A 388 -3.84 43.23 7.62
C GLN A 388 -3.65 42.12 8.64
N PRO A 389 -3.45 42.47 9.93
CA PRO A 389 -3.32 41.44 10.95
C PRO A 389 -4.65 40.67 11.12
N ILE A 390 -4.55 39.37 11.32
CA ILE A 390 -5.69 38.53 11.64
C ILE A 390 -5.30 37.55 12.74
N SER A 391 -6.19 37.37 13.72
CA SER A 391 -5.98 36.38 14.77
C SER A 391 -7.30 35.74 15.18
N GLY A 392 -7.26 34.48 15.56
CA GLY A 392 -8.43 33.73 16.00
C GLY A 392 -8.28 32.24 15.82
N MET A 393 -9.38 31.52 16.08
CA MET A 393 -9.44 30.10 15.81
C MET A 393 -9.55 29.86 14.31
N MET A 394 -8.52 29.27 13.73
CA MET A 394 -8.52 28.77 12.36
C MET A 394 -9.13 27.37 12.34
N HIS A 395 -10.08 27.15 11.44
CA HIS A 395 -10.72 25.86 11.22
C HIS A 395 -10.54 25.41 9.78
N VAL A 396 -10.08 24.17 9.58
CA VAL A 396 -9.78 23.54 8.29
C VAL A 396 -10.50 22.19 8.21
N PRO A 397 -11.84 22.20 8.06
CA PRO A 397 -12.68 21.00 8.19
C PRO A 397 -12.40 19.93 7.14
N GLY A 398 -11.91 20.35 5.96
CA GLY A 398 -11.59 19.48 4.84
C GLY A 398 -10.11 19.07 4.76
N ILE A 399 -9.37 19.06 5.88
CA ILE A 399 -7.98 18.62 5.88
C ILE A 399 -7.85 17.13 5.50
N ALA A 400 -7.03 16.86 4.48
CA ALA A 400 -6.77 15.51 3.99
C ALA A 400 -5.29 15.35 3.58
N ASP A 401 -4.38 15.00 4.57
CA ASP A 401 -4.75 14.33 5.84
C ASP A 401 -4.02 14.92 7.07
N PHE A 402 -2.71 15.22 6.95
CA PHE A 402 -1.91 15.78 8.04
C PHE A 402 -1.28 17.11 7.59
N ALA A 403 -1.31 18.13 8.43
CA ALA A 403 -0.70 19.40 8.09
C ALA A 403 0.10 20.01 9.24
N THR A 404 1.17 20.70 8.86
CA THR A 404 1.91 21.62 9.71
C THR A 404 1.61 23.06 9.28
N VAL A 405 1.34 23.93 10.25
CA VAL A 405 0.95 25.33 10.03
C VAL A 405 2.05 26.26 10.51
N TYR A 406 2.34 27.26 9.71
CA TYR A 406 3.43 28.23 9.96
C TYR A 406 2.93 29.65 9.77
N VAL A 407 3.49 30.58 10.55
CA VAL A 407 3.35 32.02 10.33
C VAL A 407 4.77 32.61 10.18
N ASN A 408 5.07 33.22 9.04
CA ASN A 408 6.40 33.71 8.69
C ASN A 408 7.51 32.64 8.86
N GLY A 409 7.20 31.39 8.54
CA GLY A 409 8.11 30.26 8.67
C GLY A 409 8.27 29.70 10.08
N GLU A 410 7.63 30.27 11.10
CA GLU A 410 7.59 29.70 12.45
C GLU A 410 6.41 28.74 12.61
N LYS A 411 6.68 27.53 13.08
CA LYS A 411 5.66 26.50 13.32
C LYS A 411 4.69 26.94 14.40
N VAL A 412 3.40 27.00 14.06
CA VAL A 412 2.31 27.36 14.98
C VAL A 412 1.64 26.12 15.55
N GLY A 413 1.55 25.05 14.77
CA GLY A 413 0.95 23.79 15.21
C GLY A 413 0.69 22.81 14.07
N GLU A 414 -0.12 21.82 14.40
CA GLU A 414 -0.43 20.70 13.51
C GLU A 414 -1.94 20.46 13.45
N LEU A 415 -2.41 20.06 12.26
CA LEU A 415 -3.76 19.55 12.02
C LEU A 415 -3.67 18.09 11.62
N ASN A 416 -4.58 17.24 12.06
CA ASN A 416 -4.46 15.81 11.89
C ASN A 416 -5.84 15.13 11.75
N ARG A 417 -6.16 14.73 10.53
CA ARG A 417 -7.40 14.01 10.22
C ARG A 417 -7.53 12.69 10.99
N LEU A 418 -6.41 12.01 11.29
CA LEU A 418 -6.41 10.75 12.05
C LEU A 418 -7.03 10.91 13.44
N THR A 419 -6.78 12.03 14.10
CA THR A 419 -7.29 12.35 15.45
C THR A 419 -8.51 13.27 15.43
N GLY A 420 -8.92 13.74 14.25
CA GLY A 420 -10.01 14.74 14.11
C GLY A 420 -9.62 16.16 14.51
N LYS A 421 -8.32 16.43 14.66
CA LYS A 421 -7.83 17.78 14.97
C LYS A 421 -7.79 18.63 13.69
N ASP A 422 -8.83 19.44 13.49
CA ASP A 422 -9.05 20.28 12.30
C ASP A 422 -9.00 21.79 12.60
N SER A 423 -8.62 22.18 13.80
CA SER A 423 -8.58 23.58 14.21
C SER A 423 -7.38 23.93 15.09
N LEU A 424 -6.97 25.18 15.04
CA LEU A 424 -5.86 25.68 15.81
C LEU A 424 -5.90 27.22 15.93
N GLN A 425 -5.45 27.77 17.07
CA GLN A 425 -5.32 29.21 17.27
C GLN A 425 -4.17 29.77 16.44
N VAL A 426 -4.44 30.78 15.63
CA VAL A 426 -3.43 31.48 14.82
C VAL A 426 -3.40 32.99 15.14
N SER A 427 -2.22 33.58 14.94
CA SER A 427 -2.03 35.02 14.97
C SER A 427 -1.08 35.40 13.84
N VAL A 428 -1.63 36.02 12.79
CA VAL A 428 -0.90 36.44 11.60
C VAL A 428 -0.74 37.96 11.65
N PRO A 429 0.48 38.48 11.86
CA PRO A 429 0.74 39.91 11.92
C PRO A 429 0.48 40.64 10.61
N PHE A 430 0.56 41.97 10.63
CA PHE A 430 0.54 42.80 9.44
C PHE A 430 1.67 42.41 8.47
N ASN A 431 1.36 42.33 7.17
CA ASN A 431 2.30 41.98 6.08
C ASN A 431 3.05 40.65 6.31
N SER A 432 2.31 39.64 6.76
CA SER A 432 2.84 38.30 7.10
C SER A 432 2.25 37.19 6.24
N THR A 433 2.93 36.04 6.21
CA THR A 433 2.47 34.84 5.51
C THR A 433 1.93 33.78 6.48
N LEU A 434 0.84 33.14 6.07
CA LEU A 434 0.35 31.88 6.63
C LEU A 434 0.66 30.78 5.63
N ASP A 435 1.35 29.74 6.09
CA ASP A 435 1.72 28.57 5.31
C ASP A 435 1.10 27.31 5.93
N ILE A 436 0.46 26.47 5.12
CA ILE A 436 -0.10 25.20 5.52
C ILE A 436 0.49 24.11 4.63
N LEU A 437 1.40 23.29 5.17
CA LEU A 437 2.01 22.17 4.47
C LEU A 437 1.21 20.89 4.74
N VAL A 438 0.50 20.41 3.75
CA VAL A 438 -0.38 19.25 3.84
C VAL A 438 0.28 18.01 3.25
N GLU A 439 0.24 16.90 3.97
CA GLU A 439 0.63 15.57 3.50
C GLU A 439 -0.58 14.72 3.17
N ASN A 440 -0.51 14.00 2.05
CA ASN A 440 -1.40 12.90 1.70
C ASN A 440 -0.90 11.61 2.37
N LEU A 441 -1.64 11.08 3.35
CA LEU A 441 -1.28 9.86 4.10
C LEU A 441 -1.73 8.55 3.43
N GLY A 442 -2.23 8.62 2.22
CA GLY A 442 -2.79 7.49 1.47
C GLY A 442 -4.30 7.63 1.29
N ARG A 443 -4.80 7.22 0.11
CA ARG A 443 -6.24 7.18 -0.18
C ARG A 443 -6.86 5.93 0.39
N ILE A 444 -8.13 6.03 0.77
CA ILE A 444 -8.92 4.91 1.27
C ILE A 444 -8.90 3.77 0.26
N ASN A 445 -8.54 2.58 0.74
CA ASN A 445 -8.38 1.37 -0.07
C ASN A 445 -9.57 0.42 0.03
N TYR A 446 -10.48 0.59 1.01
CA TYR A 446 -11.56 -0.36 1.29
C TYR A 446 -12.87 0.34 1.63
N GLY A 447 -13.97 -0.30 1.20
CA GLY A 447 -15.33 0.11 1.57
C GLY A 447 -15.95 1.18 0.67
N ALA A 448 -17.16 1.64 1.05
CA ALA A 448 -17.99 2.54 0.24
C ALA A 448 -17.37 3.94 0.05
N ARG A 449 -16.50 4.36 0.98
CA ARG A 449 -15.84 5.67 0.94
C ARG A 449 -14.75 5.81 -0.12
N ILE A 450 -14.45 4.75 -0.85
CA ILE A 450 -13.48 4.79 -1.95
C ILE A 450 -13.81 5.86 -3.02
N ASN A 451 -15.06 6.26 -3.15
CA ASN A 451 -15.50 7.33 -4.05
C ASN A 451 -15.41 8.75 -3.45
N SER A 452 -14.75 8.94 -2.29
CA SER A 452 -14.63 10.23 -1.59
C SER A 452 -13.19 10.42 -1.07
N ASN A 453 -12.24 10.54 -1.99
CA ASN A 453 -10.81 10.40 -1.69
C ASN A 453 -9.92 11.54 -2.19
N LEU A 454 -10.48 12.74 -2.40
CA LEU A 454 -9.66 13.91 -2.75
C LEU A 454 -8.72 14.27 -1.61
N LYS A 455 -7.52 14.75 -1.96
CA LYS A 455 -6.45 15.09 -1.02
C LYS A 455 -6.11 16.58 -1.03
N GLY A 456 -5.52 17.04 0.08
CA GLY A 456 -5.22 18.44 0.31
C GLY A 456 -6.20 19.12 1.25
N ILE A 457 -6.63 20.33 0.92
CA ILE A 457 -7.70 21.04 1.66
C ILE A 457 -8.93 21.08 0.75
N THR A 458 -9.96 20.35 1.13
CA THR A 458 -11.13 20.07 0.29
C THR A 458 -12.36 20.91 0.63
N GLU A 459 -12.28 21.67 1.73
CA GLU A 459 -13.35 22.58 2.20
C GLU A 459 -12.73 23.94 2.55
N PRO A 460 -13.54 25.03 2.55
CA PRO A 460 -13.03 26.37 2.88
C PRO A 460 -12.40 26.47 4.27
N ILE A 461 -11.32 27.25 4.38
CA ILE A 461 -10.71 27.61 5.67
C ILE A 461 -11.44 28.82 6.24
N THR A 462 -11.71 28.79 7.55
CA THR A 462 -12.24 29.94 8.27
C THR A 462 -11.30 30.38 9.40
N ILE A 463 -11.31 31.68 9.73
CA ILE A 463 -10.74 32.21 10.97
C ILE A 463 -11.85 33.00 11.66
N ASN A 464 -12.20 32.62 12.90
CA ASN A 464 -13.37 33.16 13.64
C ASN A 464 -14.65 33.17 12.77
N ASP A 465 -14.94 32.01 12.14
CA ASP A 465 -16.09 31.77 11.26
C ASP A 465 -16.12 32.63 9.96
N ASN A 466 -15.10 33.43 9.71
CA ASN A 466 -14.97 34.17 8.45
C ASN A 466 -14.14 33.36 7.45
N GLU A 467 -14.71 33.10 6.29
CA GLU A 467 -14.02 32.35 5.23
C GLU A 467 -12.82 33.14 4.69
N ILE A 468 -11.71 32.44 4.51
CA ILE A 468 -10.46 32.99 3.95
C ILE A 468 -10.41 32.67 2.46
N THR A 469 -10.78 33.65 1.64
CA THR A 469 -10.85 33.53 0.17
C THR A 469 -9.77 34.35 -0.54
N GLY A 470 -9.44 33.95 -1.76
CA GLY A 470 -8.58 34.66 -2.70
C GLY A 470 -7.09 34.67 -2.37
N ASN A 471 -6.29 34.91 -3.41
CA ASN A 471 -4.83 35.11 -3.33
C ASN A 471 -4.05 33.94 -2.69
N TRP A 472 -4.47 32.70 -2.92
CA TRP A 472 -3.68 31.53 -2.54
C TRP A 472 -2.55 31.27 -3.54
N GLN A 473 -1.37 31.01 -3.03
CA GLN A 473 -0.21 30.51 -3.76
C GLN A 473 -0.02 29.03 -3.37
N ILE A 474 -0.21 28.12 -4.33
CA ILE A 474 -0.22 26.69 -4.07
C ILE A 474 0.98 26.04 -4.77
N TYR A 475 1.79 25.31 -4.01
CA TYR A 475 2.99 24.65 -4.48
C TYR A 475 2.84 23.13 -4.34
N GLY A 476 3.02 22.39 -5.44
CA GLY A 476 3.13 20.95 -5.40
C GLY A 476 4.52 20.50 -4.95
N VAL A 477 4.58 19.53 -4.05
CA VAL A 477 5.81 18.91 -3.52
C VAL A 477 5.64 17.39 -3.60
N PRO A 478 5.66 16.79 -4.81
CA PRO A 478 5.27 15.40 -5.02
C PRO A 478 6.23 14.39 -4.40
N MET A 479 7.52 14.70 -4.30
CA MET A 479 8.54 13.78 -3.76
C MET A 479 8.55 12.40 -4.46
N ASP A 480 8.21 12.36 -5.75
CA ASP A 480 8.24 11.13 -6.55
C ASP A 480 9.66 10.68 -6.86
N LYS A 481 10.59 11.61 -6.85
CA LYS A 481 12.00 11.39 -7.10
C LYS A 481 12.83 11.92 -5.94
N MET A 482 13.96 11.26 -5.69
CA MET A 482 14.91 11.72 -4.69
C MET A 482 15.34 13.16 -4.99
N PRO A 483 15.15 14.10 -4.05
CA PRO A 483 15.59 15.48 -4.23
C PRO A 483 17.09 15.57 -4.47
N VAL A 484 17.46 16.39 -5.44
CA VAL A 484 18.88 16.70 -5.70
C VAL A 484 19.30 17.82 -4.75
N MET A 485 20.47 17.65 -4.14
CA MET A 485 20.99 18.68 -3.24
C MET A 485 21.19 20.01 -4.01
N PRO A 486 20.48 21.09 -3.65
CA PRO A 486 20.65 22.38 -4.30
C PRO A 486 22.03 22.97 -3.99
N LYS A 487 22.48 23.92 -4.80
CA LYS A 487 23.74 24.64 -4.54
C LYS A 487 23.67 25.50 -3.26
N MET A 488 22.49 26.00 -2.95
CA MET A 488 22.20 26.75 -1.73
C MET A 488 22.10 25.81 -0.54
N ARG A 489 22.64 26.21 0.58
CA ARG A 489 22.52 25.52 1.86
C ARG A 489 21.82 26.45 2.84
N SER A 490 20.89 25.93 3.58
CA SER A 490 20.21 26.69 4.63
C SER A 490 20.69 26.23 5.99
N PRO A 491 20.82 27.12 6.96
CA PRO A 491 21.00 26.72 8.33
C PRO A 491 19.79 25.94 8.81
N TYR A 492 19.99 25.00 9.72
CA TYR A 492 18.90 24.33 10.40
C TYR A 492 18.01 25.35 11.14
N VAL A 493 16.71 25.28 10.92
CA VAL A 493 15.69 26.02 11.66
C VAL A 493 14.73 25.03 12.29
N LYS A 494 14.68 25.04 13.62
CA LYS A 494 13.79 24.14 14.38
C LYS A 494 12.34 24.30 13.96
N GLY A 495 11.65 23.17 13.77
CA GLY A 495 10.24 23.13 13.40
C GLY A 495 9.96 23.41 11.93
N GLN A 496 10.93 23.82 11.11
CA GLN A 496 10.74 23.97 9.67
C GLN A 496 10.99 22.67 8.91
N PRO A 497 10.18 22.36 7.89
CA PRO A 497 10.36 21.15 7.10
C PRO A 497 11.70 21.21 6.37
N THR A 498 12.52 20.18 6.55
CA THR A 498 13.93 20.19 6.16
C THR A 498 14.32 18.91 5.43
N LEU A 499 15.11 19.08 4.38
CA LEU A 499 15.80 17.99 3.69
C LEU A 499 17.21 17.81 4.27
N TYR A 500 17.53 16.60 4.68
CA TYR A 500 18.84 16.17 5.15
C TYR A 500 19.50 15.32 4.08
N PHE A 501 20.75 15.64 3.74
CA PHE A 501 21.54 14.96 2.70
C PHE A 501 22.76 14.31 3.31
N GLY A 502 23.02 13.04 2.94
CA GLY A 502 24.19 12.31 3.37
C GLY A 502 24.76 11.41 2.28
N THR A 503 26.05 11.11 2.39
CA THR A 503 26.73 10.07 1.62
C THR A 503 27.47 9.15 2.60
N PHE A 504 27.55 7.86 2.27
CA PHE A 504 28.23 6.86 3.08
C PHE A 504 28.86 5.78 2.21
N GLU A 505 29.94 5.21 2.71
CA GLU A 505 30.69 4.16 2.03
C GLU A 505 30.40 2.79 2.64
N LEU A 506 30.31 1.76 1.82
CA LEU A 506 30.10 0.39 2.23
C LEU A 506 31.14 -0.55 1.62
N ASP A 507 31.82 -1.33 2.46
CA ASP A 507 32.69 -2.43 2.04
C ASP A 507 31.90 -3.69 1.66
N LYS A 508 30.75 -3.87 2.35
CA LYS A 508 29.83 -5.02 2.17
C LYS A 508 28.41 -4.53 2.07
N VAL A 509 27.64 -5.24 1.25
CA VAL A 509 26.21 -4.98 1.03
C VAL A 509 25.39 -6.01 1.79
N GLY A 510 24.28 -5.59 2.37
CA GLY A 510 23.33 -6.42 3.09
C GLY A 510 22.09 -5.60 3.48
N ASP A 511 21.05 -6.28 3.95
CA ASP A 511 19.85 -5.64 4.46
C ASP A 511 20.17 -4.83 5.72
N THR A 512 19.39 -3.80 5.98
CA THR A 512 19.42 -3.05 7.23
C THR A 512 18.06 -2.44 7.54
N PHE A 513 17.87 -1.97 8.75
CA PHE A 513 16.68 -1.22 9.16
C PHE A 513 17.13 0.15 9.64
N LEU A 514 16.67 1.20 9.00
CA LEU A 514 17.01 2.57 9.38
C LEU A 514 16.22 2.96 10.62
N ASP A 515 16.93 3.29 11.70
CA ASP A 515 16.33 3.72 12.95
C ASP A 515 15.78 5.14 12.84
N MET A 516 14.45 5.27 12.97
CA MET A 516 13.71 6.53 12.86
C MET A 516 13.18 7.02 14.23
N GLU A 517 13.53 6.40 15.35
CA GLU A 517 13.00 6.75 16.68
C GLU A 517 13.24 8.22 17.08
N LYS A 518 14.32 8.82 16.58
CA LYS A 518 14.67 10.23 16.85
C LYS A 518 14.12 11.21 15.82
N TRP A 519 13.43 10.71 14.80
CA TRP A 519 12.86 11.49 13.72
C TRP A 519 11.37 11.73 13.96
N GLY A 520 10.86 12.85 13.48
CA GLY A 520 9.46 13.22 13.68
C GLY A 520 8.52 12.56 12.69
N LYS A 521 8.53 13.02 11.46
CA LYS A 521 7.64 12.54 10.40
C LYS A 521 8.17 12.92 9.02
N GLY A 522 8.15 11.98 8.10
CA GLY A 522 8.61 12.27 6.74
C GLY A 522 8.83 11.02 5.88
N ILE A 523 9.81 11.09 5.00
CA ILE A 523 10.18 10.02 4.05
C ILE A 523 11.70 9.92 3.90
N VAL A 524 12.17 8.74 3.51
CA VAL A 524 13.60 8.47 3.30
C VAL A 524 13.83 7.96 1.88
N PHE A 525 14.84 8.53 1.22
CA PHE A 525 15.37 8.03 -0.05
C PHE A 525 16.77 7.46 0.15
N VAL A 526 17.06 6.35 -0.49
CA VAL A 526 18.41 5.79 -0.61
C VAL A 526 18.68 5.42 -2.06
N ASN A 527 19.76 5.93 -2.65
CA ASN A 527 20.16 5.69 -4.03
C ASN A 527 19.03 5.89 -5.07
N GLY A 528 18.16 6.88 -4.84
CA GLY A 528 17.03 7.19 -5.71
C GLY A 528 15.73 6.46 -5.37
N VAL A 529 15.76 5.44 -4.51
CA VAL A 529 14.58 4.69 -4.10
C VAL A 529 13.92 5.35 -2.88
N ASN A 530 12.64 5.65 -2.96
CA ASN A 530 11.83 6.09 -1.83
C ASN A 530 11.46 4.87 -0.98
N LEU A 531 11.97 4.79 0.25
CA LEU A 531 11.73 3.67 1.17
C LEU A 531 10.36 3.74 1.84
N GLY A 532 9.68 4.87 1.79
CA GLY A 532 8.37 5.08 2.39
C GLY A 532 8.36 6.10 3.52
N ARG A 533 7.20 6.20 4.15
CA ARG A 533 6.92 7.13 5.25
C ARG A 533 7.46 6.59 6.58
N TYR A 534 7.90 7.50 7.43
CA TYR A 534 8.11 7.26 8.85
C TYR A 534 7.32 8.27 9.68
N TRP A 535 6.94 7.88 10.88
CA TRP A 535 6.23 8.76 11.81
C TRP A 535 6.49 8.32 13.25
N LYS A 536 6.94 9.26 14.10
CA LYS A 536 7.29 9.00 15.51
C LYS A 536 6.19 8.34 16.34
N VAL A 537 4.91 8.53 15.97
CA VAL A 537 3.79 7.92 16.71
C VAL A 537 3.84 6.38 16.73
N GLY A 538 4.52 5.77 15.75
CA GLY A 538 4.60 4.30 15.63
C GLY A 538 3.32 3.65 15.11
N PRO A 539 3.22 2.32 15.16
CA PRO A 539 4.07 1.36 15.88
C PRO A 539 5.42 1.06 15.21
N GLN A 540 5.57 1.37 13.92
CA GLN A 540 6.80 1.19 13.16
C GLN A 540 7.80 2.31 13.48
N GLN A 541 8.99 1.93 14.01
CA GLN A 541 10.06 2.87 14.34
C GLN A 541 11.30 2.69 13.47
N THR A 542 11.34 1.68 12.61
CA THR A 542 12.44 1.43 11.68
C THR A 542 11.93 1.30 10.24
N LEU A 543 12.71 1.75 9.25
CA LEU A 543 12.43 1.52 7.84
C LEU A 543 13.34 0.44 7.26
N TYR A 544 12.76 -0.57 6.63
CA TYR A 544 13.52 -1.62 5.94
C TYR A 544 14.24 -1.06 4.72
N LEU A 545 15.54 -1.29 4.66
CA LEU A 545 16.39 -0.97 3.51
C LEU A 545 16.98 -2.28 2.96
N PRO A 546 16.41 -2.79 1.85
CA PRO A 546 16.94 -3.98 1.17
C PRO A 546 18.36 -3.76 0.66
N GLY A 547 19.25 -4.73 0.90
CA GLY A 547 20.64 -4.66 0.46
C GLY A 547 20.80 -4.55 -1.05
N CYS A 548 19.82 -5.02 -1.84
CA CYS A 548 19.86 -4.89 -3.29
C CYS A 548 19.70 -3.43 -3.80
N TYR A 549 19.33 -2.49 -2.94
CA TYR A 549 19.31 -1.06 -3.25
C TYR A 549 20.64 -0.36 -2.88
N LEU A 550 21.57 -1.08 -2.28
CA LEU A 550 22.87 -0.59 -1.86
C LEU A 550 23.99 -1.04 -2.80
N HIS A 551 25.07 -0.29 -2.82
CA HIS A 551 26.28 -0.58 -3.61
C HIS A 551 27.50 -0.66 -2.70
N LYS A 552 28.50 -1.47 -3.09
CA LYS A 552 29.86 -1.33 -2.55
C LYS A 552 30.41 0.02 -2.98
N GLY A 553 31.11 0.71 -2.07
CA GLY A 553 31.52 2.08 -2.27
C GLY A 553 30.44 3.07 -1.88
N GLN A 554 30.34 4.17 -2.60
CA GLN A 554 29.51 5.31 -2.22
C GLN A 554 28.01 5.07 -2.44
N ASN A 555 27.23 5.41 -1.41
CA ASN A 555 25.77 5.45 -1.41
C ASN A 555 25.28 6.83 -1.00
N THR A 556 24.07 7.20 -1.38
CA THR A 556 23.43 8.48 -1.08
C THR A 556 22.15 8.27 -0.28
N VAL A 557 21.88 9.19 0.65
CA VAL A 557 20.63 9.24 1.41
C VAL A 557 20.08 10.66 1.43
N VAL A 558 18.75 10.77 1.33
CA VAL A 558 18.01 12.01 1.57
C VAL A 558 16.87 11.69 2.53
N VAL A 559 16.77 12.44 3.63
CA VAL A 559 15.64 12.37 4.55
C VAL A 559 14.87 13.69 4.46
N PHE A 560 13.59 13.63 4.14
CA PHE A 560 12.69 14.74 4.33
C PHE A 560 12.04 14.63 5.72
N GLU A 561 12.25 15.63 6.56
CA GLU A 561 11.71 15.71 7.91
C GLU A 561 10.73 16.87 8.00
N GLN A 562 9.44 16.55 8.13
CA GLN A 562 8.35 17.54 8.14
C GLN A 562 8.24 18.28 9.48
N LEU A 563 8.40 17.57 10.60
CA LEU A 563 8.23 18.15 11.95
C LEU A 563 9.47 18.87 12.41
N ASN A 564 10.64 18.29 12.19
CA ASN A 564 11.98 18.85 12.43
C ASN A 564 12.15 19.48 13.84
N ASP A 565 11.61 18.79 14.85
CA ASP A 565 11.63 19.28 16.24
C ASP A 565 13.05 19.28 16.82
N GLU A 566 13.92 18.38 16.33
CA GLU A 566 15.31 18.25 16.75
C GLU A 566 16.25 18.07 15.55
N LYS A 567 17.44 18.71 15.61
CA LYS A 567 18.45 18.57 14.56
C LYS A 567 19.07 17.18 14.58
N GLN A 568 19.01 16.50 13.44
CA GLN A 568 19.68 15.21 13.25
C GLN A 568 21.04 15.40 12.55
N THR A 569 22.02 14.59 12.93
CA THR A 569 23.37 14.60 12.34
C THR A 569 23.77 13.26 11.75
N GLU A 570 23.00 12.23 12.03
CA GLU A 570 23.24 10.88 11.55
C GLU A 570 21.93 10.09 11.44
N LEU A 571 21.96 9.09 10.59
CA LEU A 571 20.95 8.06 10.45
C LEU A 571 21.64 6.71 10.66
N VAL A 572 21.09 5.87 11.53
CA VAL A 572 21.71 4.61 11.95
C VAL A 572 20.96 3.43 11.37
N GLY A 573 21.68 2.50 10.75
CA GLY A 573 21.15 1.19 10.40
C GLY A 573 21.30 0.22 11.57
N VAL A 574 20.24 -0.55 11.85
CA VAL A 574 20.20 -1.58 12.89
C VAL A 574 19.93 -2.96 12.29
N ASP A 575 20.20 -4.02 13.03
CA ASP A 575 20.11 -5.40 12.56
C ASP A 575 18.73 -6.06 12.81
N THR A 576 17.86 -5.38 13.55
CA THR A 576 16.56 -5.89 13.96
C THR A 576 15.49 -4.79 13.78
N PRO A 577 14.33 -5.08 13.16
CA PRO A 577 13.25 -4.11 13.03
C PRO A 577 12.56 -3.83 14.36
N VAL A 578 12.05 -2.61 14.52
CA VAL A 578 11.15 -2.20 15.60
C VAL A 578 9.80 -1.82 14.95
N LEU A 579 8.82 -2.72 15.06
CA LEU A 579 7.49 -2.58 14.42
C LEU A 579 6.35 -2.46 15.43
N ASP A 580 6.60 -2.59 16.74
CA ASP A 580 5.57 -2.71 17.78
C ASP A 580 5.72 -1.70 18.91
N ARG A 581 6.29 -0.54 18.63
CA ARG A 581 6.52 0.52 19.63
C ARG A 581 5.68 1.76 19.32
N LEU A 582 4.64 1.98 20.11
CA LEU A 582 3.88 3.24 20.13
C LEU A 582 4.58 4.27 21.01
N VAL A 583 4.61 5.52 20.55
CA VAL A 583 4.98 6.67 21.38
C VAL A 583 3.70 7.32 21.87
N LYS A 584 3.45 7.25 23.16
CA LYS A 584 2.31 7.95 23.79
C LYS A 584 2.65 9.45 23.85
N GLU A 585 1.79 10.26 23.22
CA GLU A 585 1.83 11.73 23.37
C GLU A 585 1.48 12.16 24.79
#